data_2630af247ac7153cd90552d8f19e197f
#
_entry.id   2630af247ac7153cd90552d8f19e197f
#
_cell.length_a   1.000
_cell.length_b   1.000
_cell.length_c   1.000
_cell.angle_alpha   90.00
_cell.angle_beta   90.00
_cell.angle_gamma   90.00
#
_symmetry.space_group_name_H-M   'P 1'
#
loop_
_entity.id
_entity.type
_entity.pdbx_description
1 polymer ?
#
loop_
_entity_poly.entity_id
_entity_poly.type
_entity_poly.pdbx_seq_one_letter_code
_entity_poly.pdbx_strand_id
1 'polypeptide(L)'
;MSIKLIATDLDGTLMAPDHLTVTKRTYDALKSSHDKGIRLAVATGRSMVLIDNVISQVPFVDYIIYSNGACVYDKNEEKIIHADLIPYEKAKEIVKYFLGEKVFFEIYANGRTCYQLKTESLFQNMNLPQKFIDEATKTMDGYESLLDFMAKDGKGIEKITFYGVYEKKLENISAKLKEFGLDVCSSLPGTVEATSPTANKGSAVLGICKNMGIGADEVMSFGDAENDCPMLDFAKYSFAMENGTDECKSHAKFITSSNGEDGVAKAVEKYAL
;
A
#
# COMPACT_ATOMS: atom_id res chain seq x y z
N MET A 1 0.49 21.00 -20.93
CA MET A 1 1.26 19.88 -20.33
C MET A 1 0.31 18.72 -20.24
N SER A 2 0.73 17.54 -20.66
CA SER A 2 -0.12 16.33 -20.65
C SER A 2 0.27 15.44 -19.45
N ILE A 3 -0.70 14.79 -18.84
CA ILE A 3 -0.49 13.75 -17.82
C ILE A 3 0.30 12.61 -18.47
N LYS A 4 1.31 12.12 -17.78
CA LYS A 4 2.18 11.01 -18.24
C LYS A 4 2.17 9.81 -17.29
N LEU A 5 1.77 10.03 -16.03
CA LEU A 5 1.65 8.98 -15.03
C LEU A 5 0.32 9.13 -14.29
N ILE A 6 -0.44 8.04 -14.18
CA ILE A 6 -1.56 7.91 -13.26
C ILE A 6 -1.12 6.95 -12.15
N ALA A 7 -1.16 7.41 -10.90
CA ALA A 7 -0.90 6.60 -9.71
C ALA A 7 -2.20 6.47 -8.89
N THR A 8 -2.66 5.27 -8.62
CA THR A 8 -3.91 5.03 -7.90
C THR A 8 -3.72 4.05 -6.77
N ASP A 9 -4.29 4.35 -5.60
CA ASP A 9 -4.51 3.35 -4.59
C ASP A 9 -5.50 2.27 -5.09
N LEU A 10 -5.56 1.14 -4.38
CA LEU A 10 -6.42 0.01 -4.69
C LEU A 10 -7.70 0.01 -3.86
N ASP A 11 -7.58 -0.18 -2.55
CA ASP A 11 -8.69 -0.44 -1.65
C ASP A 11 -9.44 0.84 -1.28
N GLY A 12 -10.72 0.94 -1.63
CA GLY A 12 -11.46 2.18 -1.43
C GLY A 12 -11.28 3.20 -2.56
N THR A 13 -10.39 2.95 -3.53
CA THR A 13 -10.06 3.86 -4.62
C THR A 13 -10.30 3.22 -6.00
N LEU A 14 -9.38 2.39 -6.50
CA LEU A 14 -9.49 1.75 -7.81
C LEU A 14 -10.55 0.64 -7.82
N MET A 15 -10.59 -0.13 -6.73
CA MET A 15 -11.50 -1.25 -6.57
C MET A 15 -12.89 -0.79 -6.15
N ALA A 16 -13.91 -1.48 -6.65
CA ALA A 16 -15.28 -1.31 -6.20
C ALA A 16 -15.44 -1.59 -4.68
N PRO A 17 -16.57 -1.24 -4.07
CA PRO A 17 -16.79 -1.44 -2.62
C PRO A 17 -16.71 -2.90 -2.15
N ASP A 18 -16.68 -3.87 -3.05
CA ASP A 18 -16.45 -5.29 -2.74
C ASP A 18 -14.97 -5.63 -2.45
N HIS A 19 -14.04 -4.68 -2.68
CA HIS A 19 -12.59 -4.86 -2.58
C HIS A 19 -12.00 -5.98 -3.46
N LEU A 20 -12.72 -6.41 -4.48
CA LEU A 20 -12.38 -7.55 -5.33
C LEU A 20 -12.38 -7.21 -6.82
N THR A 21 -13.22 -6.25 -7.26
CA THR A 21 -13.45 -6.00 -8.69
C THR A 21 -13.05 -4.59 -9.11
N VAL A 22 -12.50 -4.48 -10.31
CA VAL A 22 -12.36 -3.21 -11.04
C VAL A 22 -13.54 -3.09 -12.01
N THR A 23 -14.29 -2.00 -11.91
CA THR A 23 -15.48 -1.83 -12.79
C THR A 23 -15.07 -1.72 -14.25
N LYS A 24 -15.99 -2.12 -15.14
CA LYS A 24 -15.72 -2.01 -16.59
C LYS A 24 -15.41 -0.58 -17.02
N ARG A 25 -16.11 0.43 -16.47
CA ARG A 25 -15.86 1.83 -16.81
C ARG A 25 -14.47 2.28 -16.38
N THR A 26 -14.07 1.93 -15.16
CA THR A 26 -12.73 2.25 -14.65
C THR A 26 -11.64 1.56 -15.47
N TYR A 27 -11.85 0.28 -15.83
CA TYR A 27 -10.96 -0.42 -16.74
C TYR A 27 -10.85 0.30 -18.10
N ASP A 28 -11.97 0.62 -18.74
CA ASP A 28 -12.01 1.25 -20.08
C ASP A 28 -11.32 2.63 -20.08
N ALA A 29 -11.54 3.45 -19.04
CA ALA A 29 -10.90 4.76 -18.90
C ALA A 29 -9.39 4.65 -18.73
N LEU A 30 -8.92 3.77 -17.84
CA LEU A 30 -7.49 3.54 -17.63
C LEU A 30 -6.83 2.93 -18.87
N LYS A 31 -7.47 1.96 -19.52
CA LYS A 31 -6.98 1.37 -20.77
C LYS A 31 -6.83 2.42 -21.87
N SER A 32 -7.84 3.27 -22.02
CA SER A 32 -7.81 4.36 -23.01
C SER A 32 -6.69 5.37 -22.74
N SER A 33 -6.42 5.68 -21.47
CA SER A 33 -5.29 6.54 -21.10
C SER A 33 -3.95 5.87 -21.37
N HIS A 34 -3.83 4.59 -21.04
CA HIS A 34 -2.62 3.80 -21.33
C HIS A 34 -2.34 3.72 -22.84
N ASP A 35 -3.38 3.52 -23.68
CA ASP A 35 -3.25 3.47 -25.14
C ASP A 35 -2.82 4.82 -25.75
N LYS A 36 -3.01 5.93 -25.03
CA LYS A 36 -2.46 7.26 -25.35
C LYS A 36 -1.02 7.47 -24.84
N GLY A 37 -0.40 6.46 -24.24
CA GLY A 37 0.97 6.50 -23.73
C GLY A 37 1.13 6.99 -22.30
N ILE A 38 0.03 7.13 -21.53
CA ILE A 38 0.09 7.46 -20.10
C ILE A 38 0.42 6.17 -19.33
N ARG A 39 1.46 6.20 -18.50
CA ARG A 39 1.83 5.06 -17.65
C ARG A 39 0.89 4.94 -16.46
N LEU A 40 0.67 3.71 -16.00
CA LEU A 40 -0.19 3.41 -14.86
C LEU A 40 0.61 2.76 -13.73
N ALA A 41 0.52 3.34 -12.54
CA ALA A 41 1.03 2.78 -11.29
C ALA A 41 -0.13 2.47 -10.33
N VAL A 42 -0.13 1.29 -9.74
CA VAL A 42 -0.95 0.99 -8.56
C VAL A 42 -0.09 1.15 -7.31
N ALA A 43 -0.67 1.72 -6.23
CA ALA A 43 0.03 2.01 -5.00
C ALA A 43 -0.77 1.49 -3.80
N THR A 44 -0.27 0.48 -3.09
CA THR A 44 -1.04 -0.22 -2.06
C THR A 44 -0.23 -0.53 -0.81
N GLY A 45 -0.93 -0.68 0.32
CA GLY A 45 -0.38 -1.26 1.55
C GLY A 45 -0.23 -2.78 1.51
N ARG A 46 -0.81 -3.46 0.52
CA ARG A 46 -0.71 -4.91 0.36
C ARG A 46 0.73 -5.32 0.02
N SER A 47 1.09 -6.57 0.37
CA SER A 47 2.31 -7.20 -0.14
C SER A 47 2.14 -7.64 -1.60
N MET A 48 3.23 -7.90 -2.31
CA MET A 48 3.21 -8.26 -3.74
C MET A 48 2.34 -9.49 -4.02
N VAL A 49 2.36 -10.50 -3.16
CA VAL A 49 1.55 -11.72 -3.33
C VAL A 49 0.04 -11.50 -3.20
N LEU A 50 -0.39 -10.40 -2.56
CA LEU A 50 -1.80 -10.06 -2.37
C LEU A 50 -2.39 -9.22 -3.52
N ILE A 51 -1.60 -8.90 -4.53
CA ILE A 51 -2.00 -7.98 -5.59
C ILE A 51 -2.39 -8.72 -6.88
N ASP A 52 -2.00 -9.97 -7.05
CA ASP A 52 -2.16 -10.72 -8.32
C ASP A 52 -3.59 -10.71 -8.85
N ASN A 53 -4.60 -10.85 -7.98
CA ASN A 53 -6.00 -10.79 -8.37
C ASN A 53 -6.40 -9.44 -8.98
N VAL A 54 -5.82 -8.33 -8.50
CA VAL A 54 -6.13 -6.99 -9.02
C VAL A 54 -5.38 -6.75 -10.33
N ILE A 55 -4.08 -7.11 -10.37
CA ILE A 55 -3.23 -6.92 -11.55
C ILE A 55 -3.75 -7.72 -12.74
N SER A 56 -4.34 -8.89 -12.51
CA SER A 56 -4.96 -9.69 -13.57
C SER A 56 -6.16 -8.98 -14.23
N GLN A 57 -6.86 -8.09 -13.50
CA GLN A 57 -7.98 -7.30 -14.01
C GLN A 57 -7.52 -6.05 -14.78
N VAL A 58 -6.32 -5.52 -14.48
CA VAL A 58 -5.72 -4.35 -15.16
C VAL A 58 -4.31 -4.72 -15.67
N PRO A 59 -4.19 -5.65 -16.63
CA PRO A 59 -2.92 -6.25 -17.02
C PRO A 59 -1.92 -5.26 -17.65
N PHE A 60 -2.37 -4.08 -18.02
CA PHE A 60 -1.58 -2.99 -18.59
C PHE A 60 -0.99 -2.03 -17.53
N VAL A 61 -1.08 -2.36 -16.24
CA VAL A 61 -0.33 -1.65 -15.19
C VAL A 61 1.17 -1.77 -15.46
N ASP A 62 1.89 -0.65 -15.44
CA ASP A 62 3.34 -0.58 -15.68
C ASP A 62 4.13 -0.74 -14.37
N TYR A 63 3.67 -0.10 -13.28
CA TYR A 63 4.38 -0.07 -12.00
C TYR A 63 3.49 -0.56 -10.86
N ILE A 64 4.07 -1.33 -9.96
CA ILE A 64 3.42 -1.78 -8.73
C ILE A 64 4.20 -1.21 -7.54
N ILE A 65 3.59 -0.28 -6.84
CA ILE A 65 4.04 0.25 -5.56
C ILE A 65 3.35 -0.58 -4.48
N TYR A 66 4.11 -1.31 -3.67
CA TYR A 66 3.56 -2.19 -2.65
C TYR A 66 4.18 -1.94 -1.27
N SER A 67 3.61 -2.54 -0.24
CA SER A 67 4.03 -2.36 1.15
C SER A 67 4.13 -0.87 1.55
N ASN A 68 3.08 -0.07 1.23
CA ASN A 68 3.00 1.39 1.47
C ASN A 68 4.13 2.21 0.83
N GLY A 69 4.68 1.76 -0.28
CA GLY A 69 5.76 2.49 -0.97
C GLY A 69 7.16 2.03 -0.63
N ALA A 70 7.31 1.02 0.24
CA ALA A 70 8.61 0.44 0.55
C ALA A 70 9.29 -0.15 -0.70
N CYS A 71 8.52 -0.64 -1.66
CA CYS A 71 9.06 -1.18 -2.90
C CYS A 71 8.26 -0.74 -4.13
N VAL A 72 8.96 -0.62 -5.26
CA VAL A 72 8.38 -0.41 -6.59
C VAL A 72 8.89 -1.48 -7.54
N TYR A 73 7.96 -2.24 -8.11
CA TYR A 73 8.22 -3.22 -9.16
C TYR A 73 7.83 -2.65 -10.53
N ASP A 74 8.76 -2.65 -11.47
CA ASP A 74 8.52 -2.33 -12.88
C ASP A 74 8.17 -3.62 -13.63
N LYS A 75 6.92 -3.71 -14.12
CA LYS A 75 6.44 -4.91 -14.85
C LYS A 75 7.05 -5.05 -16.24
N ASN A 76 7.47 -3.94 -16.88
CA ASN A 76 8.05 -4.01 -18.21
C ASN A 76 9.50 -4.47 -18.16
N GLU A 77 10.23 -4.09 -17.09
CA GLU A 77 11.61 -4.50 -16.87
C GLU A 77 11.75 -5.73 -15.97
N GLU A 78 10.62 -6.22 -15.43
CA GLU A 78 10.52 -7.38 -14.53
C GLU A 78 11.47 -7.30 -13.32
N LYS A 79 11.64 -6.10 -12.75
CA LYS A 79 12.58 -5.86 -11.64
C LYS A 79 12.06 -4.85 -10.62
N ILE A 80 12.59 -4.94 -9.40
CA ILE A 80 12.42 -3.89 -8.38
C ILE A 80 13.32 -2.72 -8.76
N ILE A 81 12.73 -1.54 -8.98
CA ILE A 81 13.43 -0.30 -9.35
C ILE A 81 13.63 0.64 -8.15
N HIS A 82 12.95 0.39 -7.04
CA HIS A 82 13.06 1.12 -5.79
C HIS A 82 12.79 0.19 -4.61
N ALA A 83 13.63 0.29 -3.57
CA ALA A 83 13.42 -0.40 -2.30
C ALA A 83 13.93 0.49 -1.15
N ASP A 84 13.04 0.81 -0.23
CA ASP A 84 13.32 1.56 1.01
C ASP A 84 12.86 0.71 2.20
N LEU A 85 13.75 -0.14 2.67
CA LEU A 85 13.46 -1.16 3.68
C LEU A 85 13.82 -0.67 5.08
N ILE A 86 13.12 -1.17 6.08
CA ILE A 86 13.60 -1.12 7.48
C ILE A 86 14.85 -2.00 7.54
N PRO A 87 16.04 -1.43 7.84
CA PRO A 87 17.28 -2.19 7.81
C PRO A 87 17.27 -3.42 8.72
N TYR A 88 17.93 -4.50 8.31
CA TYR A 88 17.92 -5.80 9.01
C TYR A 88 18.13 -5.71 10.53
N GLU A 89 19.16 -5.01 11.00
CA GLU A 89 19.45 -4.94 12.43
C GLU A 89 18.33 -4.21 13.20
N LYS A 90 17.77 -3.15 12.64
CA LYS A 90 16.62 -2.46 13.22
C LYS A 90 15.37 -3.34 13.21
N ALA A 91 15.06 -3.98 12.10
CA ALA A 91 13.92 -4.90 11.97
C ALA A 91 14.01 -6.07 12.98
N LYS A 92 15.19 -6.62 13.14
CA LYS A 92 15.49 -7.68 14.13
C LYS A 92 15.23 -7.22 15.57
N GLU A 93 15.66 -6.01 15.93
CA GLU A 93 15.39 -5.42 17.24
C GLU A 93 13.88 -5.25 17.48
N ILE A 94 13.16 -4.72 16.50
CA ILE A 94 11.71 -4.50 16.56
C ILE A 94 10.96 -5.83 16.70
N VAL A 95 11.25 -6.80 15.83
CA VAL A 95 10.63 -8.13 15.87
C VAL A 95 10.89 -8.81 17.21
N LYS A 96 12.13 -8.76 17.71
CA LYS A 96 12.47 -9.32 19.01
C LYS A 96 11.70 -8.68 20.16
N TYR A 97 11.51 -7.36 20.14
CA TYR A 97 10.71 -6.64 21.13
C TYR A 97 9.26 -7.12 21.11
N PHE A 98 8.61 -7.11 19.95
CA PHE A 98 7.18 -7.43 19.86
C PHE A 98 6.85 -8.91 20.00
N LEU A 99 7.78 -9.82 19.75
CA LEU A 99 7.62 -11.24 20.12
C LEU A 99 7.46 -11.42 21.62
N GLY A 100 8.03 -10.52 22.46
CA GLY A 100 7.85 -10.50 23.91
C GLY A 100 6.50 -9.95 24.38
N GLU A 101 5.80 -9.15 23.54
CA GLU A 101 4.58 -8.38 23.92
C GLU A 101 3.26 -9.15 23.77
N LYS A 102 3.28 -10.41 23.32
CA LYS A 102 2.09 -11.25 23.07
C LYS A 102 1.03 -10.53 22.21
N VAL A 103 1.48 -9.95 21.11
CA VAL A 103 0.63 -9.35 20.07
C VAL A 103 0.82 -10.11 18.77
N PHE A 104 -0.24 -10.20 17.97
CA PHE A 104 -0.10 -10.68 16.61
C PHE A 104 0.41 -9.55 15.73
N PHE A 105 1.44 -9.85 14.96
CA PHE A 105 1.95 -8.99 13.90
C PHE A 105 2.52 -9.84 12.77
N GLU A 106 2.59 -9.23 11.64
CA GLU A 106 3.25 -9.77 10.46
C GLU A 106 4.31 -8.81 9.95
N ILE A 107 5.33 -9.35 9.31
CA ILE A 107 6.33 -8.59 8.57
C ILE A 107 6.18 -8.84 7.08
N TYR A 108 6.45 -7.82 6.29
CA TYR A 108 6.50 -7.92 4.83
C TYR A 108 7.97 -7.99 4.40
N ALA A 109 8.31 -9.06 3.71
CA ALA A 109 9.68 -9.30 3.28
C ALA A 109 9.68 -10.06 1.94
N ASN A 110 10.48 -9.59 0.98
CA ASN A 110 10.56 -10.17 -0.38
C ASN A 110 9.20 -10.26 -1.09
N GLY A 111 8.33 -9.26 -0.89
CA GLY A 111 6.99 -9.21 -1.46
C GLY A 111 5.98 -10.16 -0.80
N ARG A 112 6.33 -10.83 0.28
CA ARG A 112 5.50 -11.81 1.00
C ARG A 112 5.14 -11.32 2.39
N THR A 113 4.05 -11.85 2.92
CA THR A 113 3.60 -11.60 4.29
C THR A 113 4.01 -12.77 5.16
N CYS A 114 4.77 -12.50 6.23
CA CYS A 114 5.39 -13.51 7.07
C CYS A 114 5.02 -13.31 8.55
N TYR A 115 4.73 -14.39 9.28
CA TYR A 115 4.39 -14.33 10.70
C TYR A 115 5.06 -15.45 11.51
N GLN A 116 5.12 -15.25 12.85
CA GLN A 116 5.62 -16.25 13.79
C GLN A 116 4.54 -17.31 14.07
N LEU A 117 4.82 -18.58 13.80
CA LEU A 117 3.93 -19.70 14.15
C LEU A 117 3.61 -19.71 15.65
N LYS A 118 2.44 -20.21 16.01
CA LYS A 118 1.87 -20.24 17.36
C LYS A 118 1.39 -18.89 17.90
N THR A 119 1.38 -17.85 17.06
CA THR A 119 0.73 -16.56 17.38
C THR A 119 -0.64 -16.40 16.74
N GLU A 120 -1.11 -17.38 15.95
CA GLU A 120 -2.37 -17.34 15.19
C GLU A 120 -3.60 -17.13 16.09
N SER A 121 -3.57 -17.66 17.32
CA SER A 121 -4.66 -17.44 18.27
C SER A 121 -4.82 -15.98 18.71
N LEU A 122 -3.77 -15.18 18.57
CA LEU A 122 -3.80 -13.74 18.81
C LEU A 122 -4.46 -12.98 17.66
N PHE A 123 -4.42 -13.54 16.45
CA PHE A 123 -5.07 -13.00 15.25
C PHE A 123 -6.59 -13.17 15.29
N GLN A 124 -7.10 -14.25 15.88
CA GLN A 124 -8.53 -14.58 15.94
C GLN A 124 -9.38 -13.61 16.76
N ASN A 125 -8.77 -12.71 17.52
CA ASN A 125 -9.48 -11.69 18.31
C ASN A 125 -9.77 -10.41 17.51
N MET A 126 -9.61 -10.45 16.19
CA MET A 126 -9.87 -9.30 15.32
C MET A 126 -11.33 -9.17 14.96
N ASN A 127 -11.86 -7.95 15.02
CA ASN A 127 -13.22 -7.65 14.58
C ASN A 127 -13.29 -7.47 13.05
N LEU A 128 -12.74 -8.45 12.31
CA LEU A 128 -12.76 -8.49 10.85
C LEU A 128 -13.68 -9.62 10.35
N PRO A 129 -14.29 -9.47 9.16
CA PRO A 129 -15.08 -10.53 8.57
C PRO A 129 -14.26 -11.82 8.42
N GLN A 130 -14.84 -12.96 8.83
CA GLN A 130 -14.14 -14.27 8.77
C GLN A 130 -13.59 -14.58 7.37
N LYS A 131 -14.35 -14.24 6.33
CA LYS A 131 -13.90 -14.41 4.93
C LYS A 131 -12.60 -13.67 4.64
N PHE A 132 -12.43 -12.46 5.19
CA PHE A 132 -11.18 -11.70 5.04
C PHE A 132 -10.02 -12.38 5.76
N ILE A 133 -10.25 -12.87 6.98
CA ILE A 133 -9.25 -13.61 7.77
C ILE A 133 -8.84 -14.88 7.01
N ASP A 134 -9.79 -15.63 6.48
CA ASP A 134 -9.54 -16.88 5.74
C ASP A 134 -8.73 -16.64 4.45
N GLU A 135 -8.99 -15.55 3.73
CA GLU A 135 -8.22 -15.19 2.53
C GLU A 135 -6.81 -14.68 2.89
N ALA A 136 -6.70 -13.80 3.88
CA ALA A 136 -5.41 -13.27 4.33
C ALA A 136 -4.48 -14.40 4.82
N THR A 137 -4.98 -15.31 5.65
CA THR A 137 -4.18 -16.41 6.20
C THR A 137 -3.69 -17.41 5.15
N LYS A 138 -4.40 -17.58 4.03
CA LYS A 138 -3.96 -18.46 2.93
C LYS A 138 -2.69 -17.95 2.23
N THR A 139 -2.44 -16.65 2.30
CA THR A 139 -1.33 -15.99 1.61
C THR A 139 -0.16 -15.66 2.54
N MET A 140 -0.31 -15.93 3.84
CA MET A 140 0.71 -15.67 4.85
C MET A 140 1.62 -16.88 5.04
N ASP A 141 2.92 -16.63 5.10
CA ASP A 141 3.93 -17.65 5.40
C ASP A 141 4.22 -17.72 6.89
N GLY A 142 3.90 -18.84 7.52
CA GLY A 142 4.22 -19.10 8.92
C GLY A 142 5.64 -19.65 9.09
N TYR A 143 6.41 -19.08 10.01
CA TYR A 143 7.77 -19.50 10.34
C TYR A 143 7.88 -19.89 11.80
N GLU A 144 8.61 -20.98 12.11
CA GLU A 144 8.94 -21.37 13.48
C GLU A 144 9.78 -20.28 14.19
N SER A 145 10.58 -19.55 13.44
CA SER A 145 11.35 -18.39 13.91
C SER A 145 11.43 -17.32 12.82
N LEU A 146 10.73 -16.22 13.01
CA LEU A 146 10.85 -15.04 12.14
C LEU A 146 12.29 -14.49 12.16
N LEU A 147 12.96 -14.52 13.29
CA LEU A 147 14.34 -14.03 13.42
C LEU A 147 15.30 -14.86 12.57
N ASP A 148 15.14 -16.19 12.54
CA ASP A 148 15.99 -17.07 11.72
C ASP A 148 15.65 -16.90 10.22
N PHE A 149 14.37 -16.70 9.89
CA PHE A 149 13.95 -16.36 8.52
C PHE A 149 14.64 -15.08 8.04
N MET A 150 14.55 -14.01 8.83
CA MET A 150 15.15 -12.72 8.49
C MET A 150 16.68 -12.81 8.40
N ALA A 151 17.33 -13.62 9.25
CA ALA A 151 18.78 -13.79 9.26
C ALA A 151 19.31 -14.46 7.99
N LYS A 152 18.52 -15.33 7.33
CA LYS A 152 18.91 -15.97 6.06
C LYS A 152 19.02 -15.02 4.90
N ASP A 153 18.15 -14.00 4.85
CA ASP A 153 18.12 -13.01 3.79
C ASP A 153 19.02 -11.79 4.08
N GLY A 154 19.00 -11.31 5.31
CA GLY A 154 19.84 -10.19 5.78
C GLY A 154 19.50 -8.81 5.17
N LYS A 155 18.43 -8.70 4.36
CA LYS A 155 18.10 -7.47 3.63
C LYS A 155 17.26 -6.46 4.42
N GLY A 156 16.57 -6.87 5.45
CA GLY A 156 15.58 -6.06 6.16
C GLY A 156 14.14 -6.42 5.75
N ILE A 157 13.19 -5.60 6.18
CA ILE A 157 11.77 -5.81 5.90
C ILE A 157 11.14 -4.58 5.27
N GLU A 158 10.11 -4.78 4.47
CA GLU A 158 9.36 -3.73 3.79
C GLU A 158 8.45 -2.97 4.76
N LYS A 159 7.72 -3.73 5.58
CA LYS A 159 6.68 -3.21 6.48
C LYS A 159 6.49 -4.17 7.66
N ILE A 160 5.99 -3.65 8.77
CA ILE A 160 5.42 -4.43 9.87
C ILE A 160 3.99 -3.98 10.12
N THR A 161 3.07 -4.92 10.33
CA THR A 161 1.64 -4.66 10.53
C THR A 161 1.14 -5.36 11.77
N PHE A 162 0.38 -4.65 12.59
CA PHE A 162 -0.29 -5.13 13.79
C PHE A 162 -1.80 -5.08 13.58
N TYR A 163 -2.50 -6.10 14.07
CA TYR A 163 -3.93 -6.25 13.86
C TYR A 163 -4.68 -6.49 15.17
N GLY A 164 -5.97 -6.11 15.21
CA GLY A 164 -6.96 -6.57 16.18
C GLY A 164 -6.68 -6.19 17.63
N VAL A 165 -5.99 -5.10 17.86
CA VAL A 165 -5.59 -4.66 19.20
C VAL A 165 -6.60 -3.62 19.71
N TYR A 166 -6.90 -3.63 21.01
CA TYR A 166 -7.68 -2.56 21.63
C TYR A 166 -7.00 -1.21 21.43
N GLU A 167 -7.79 -0.15 21.25
CA GLU A 167 -7.35 1.21 20.90
C GLU A 167 -6.13 1.67 21.73
N LYS A 168 -6.18 1.56 23.05
CA LYS A 168 -5.05 1.91 23.93
C LYS A 168 -3.78 1.10 23.65
N LYS A 169 -3.90 -0.14 23.19
CA LYS A 169 -2.75 -0.98 22.86
C LYS A 169 -2.18 -0.61 21.50
N LEU A 170 -3.03 -0.20 20.54
CA LEU A 170 -2.60 0.36 19.25
C LEU A 170 -1.81 1.65 19.44
N GLU A 171 -2.27 2.56 20.33
CA GLU A 171 -1.55 3.78 20.68
C GLU A 171 -0.13 3.47 21.22
N ASN A 172 -0.02 2.50 22.14
CA ASN A 172 1.27 2.10 22.70
C ASN A 172 2.19 1.48 21.64
N ILE A 173 1.66 0.65 20.75
CA ILE A 173 2.41 0.05 19.63
C ILE A 173 2.89 1.17 18.70
N SER A 174 1.99 2.09 18.32
CA SER A 174 2.32 3.23 17.46
C SER A 174 3.43 4.09 18.09
N ALA A 175 3.30 4.45 19.37
CA ALA A 175 4.32 5.20 20.09
C ALA A 175 5.67 4.47 20.09
N LYS A 176 5.67 3.16 20.33
CA LYS A 176 6.90 2.35 20.35
C LYS A 176 7.56 2.25 18.98
N LEU A 177 6.78 2.10 17.91
CA LEU A 177 7.31 2.09 16.54
C LEU A 177 7.92 3.46 16.15
N LYS A 178 7.29 4.56 16.59
CA LYS A 178 7.84 5.92 16.44
C LYS A 178 9.15 6.11 17.22
N GLU A 179 9.28 5.53 18.44
CA GLU A 179 10.55 5.52 19.19
C GLU A 179 11.65 4.76 18.43
N PHE A 180 11.30 3.70 17.70
CA PHE A 180 12.21 3.02 16.78
C PHE A 180 12.55 3.86 15.52
N GLY A 181 11.94 5.03 15.37
CA GLY A 181 12.18 5.94 14.25
C GLY A 181 11.57 5.46 12.94
N LEU A 182 10.41 4.80 13.00
CA LEU A 182 9.64 4.36 11.84
C LEU A 182 8.55 5.38 11.50
N ASP A 183 8.15 5.40 10.24
CA ASP A 183 6.90 6.01 9.82
C ASP A 183 5.73 5.10 10.17
N VAL A 184 4.68 5.65 10.75
CA VAL A 184 3.56 4.87 11.29
C VAL A 184 2.25 5.45 10.78
N CYS A 185 1.47 4.61 10.10
CA CYS A 185 0.14 4.94 9.58
C CYS A 185 -0.88 3.84 9.88
N SER A 186 -2.12 4.07 9.48
CA SER A 186 -3.19 3.07 9.45
C SER A 186 -3.87 3.11 8.08
N SER A 187 -4.07 1.96 7.47
CA SER A 187 -4.85 1.81 6.23
C SER A 187 -6.24 1.22 6.48
N LEU A 188 -6.44 0.60 7.65
CA LEU A 188 -7.72 0.00 8.06
C LEU A 188 -7.97 0.25 9.54
N PRO A 189 -9.23 0.46 9.98
CA PRO A 189 -9.57 0.57 11.39
C PRO A 189 -9.05 -0.64 12.19
N GLY A 190 -8.40 -0.38 13.32
CA GLY A 190 -7.85 -1.43 14.18
C GLY A 190 -6.50 -1.99 13.72
N THR A 191 -5.82 -1.33 12.81
CA THR A 191 -4.46 -1.69 12.39
C THR A 191 -3.44 -0.59 12.73
N VAL A 192 -2.19 -0.99 12.91
CA VAL A 192 -1.02 -0.11 12.92
C VAL A 192 0.00 -0.69 11.96
N GLU A 193 0.45 0.12 11.04
CA GLU A 193 1.44 -0.23 10.03
C GLU A 193 2.67 0.66 10.17
N ALA A 194 3.85 0.11 10.00
CA ALA A 194 5.07 0.88 10.03
C ALA A 194 6.05 0.48 8.94
N THR A 195 6.65 1.49 8.32
CA THR A 195 7.65 1.38 7.27
C THR A 195 8.94 2.10 7.66
N SER A 196 9.95 2.06 6.81
CA SER A 196 11.08 2.99 6.88
C SER A 196 10.57 4.44 6.92
N PRO A 197 11.21 5.37 7.65
CA PRO A 197 10.73 6.74 7.81
C PRO A 197 10.65 7.55 6.50
N THR A 198 11.26 7.05 5.44
CA THR A 198 11.25 7.65 4.10
C THR A 198 10.39 6.88 3.09
N ALA A 199 9.90 5.69 3.48
CA ALA A 199 9.08 4.84 2.62
C ALA A 199 7.61 5.21 2.74
N ASN A 200 7.05 5.83 1.72
CA ASN A 200 5.63 6.11 1.57
C ASN A 200 5.23 6.13 0.09
N LYS A 201 3.92 6.12 -0.19
CA LYS A 201 3.43 6.12 -1.58
C LYS A 201 3.91 7.32 -2.40
N GLY A 202 4.09 8.48 -1.78
CA GLY A 202 4.59 9.69 -2.45
C GLY A 202 6.06 9.58 -2.86
N SER A 203 6.93 9.07 -1.97
CA SER A 203 8.35 8.84 -2.26
C SER A 203 8.52 7.78 -3.36
N ALA A 204 7.68 6.76 -3.37
CA ALA A 204 7.67 5.74 -4.42
C ALA A 204 7.26 6.31 -5.79
N VAL A 205 6.21 7.14 -5.84
CA VAL A 205 5.80 7.85 -7.08
C VAL A 205 6.91 8.79 -7.56
N LEU A 206 7.55 9.53 -6.65
CA LEU A 206 8.72 10.35 -6.98
C LEU A 206 9.86 9.51 -7.59
N GLY A 207 10.08 8.29 -7.07
CA GLY A 207 11.06 7.35 -7.62
C GLY A 207 10.73 6.98 -9.08
N ILE A 208 9.48 6.66 -9.38
CA ILE A 208 9.00 6.40 -10.75
C ILE A 208 9.19 7.63 -11.63
N CYS A 209 8.81 8.81 -11.14
CA CYS A 209 8.95 10.07 -11.90
C CYS A 209 10.40 10.36 -12.29
N LYS A 210 11.35 10.14 -11.38
CA LYS A 210 12.79 10.27 -11.66
C LYS A 210 13.24 9.30 -12.75
N ASN A 211 12.78 8.06 -12.72
CA ASN A 211 13.09 7.06 -13.73
C ASN A 211 12.52 7.43 -15.10
N MET A 212 11.29 7.98 -15.13
CA MET A 212 10.62 8.42 -16.36
C MET A 212 11.10 9.79 -16.87
N GLY A 213 11.84 10.57 -16.09
CA GLY A 213 12.25 11.95 -16.42
C GLY A 213 11.07 12.93 -16.47
N ILE A 214 10.07 12.75 -15.60
CA ILE A 214 8.86 13.59 -15.53
C ILE A 214 8.76 14.33 -14.20
N GLY A 215 7.99 15.42 -14.18
CA GLY A 215 7.72 16.22 -12.99
C GLY A 215 6.35 15.91 -12.34
N ALA A 216 6.17 16.43 -11.13
CA ALA A 216 4.90 16.32 -10.39
C ALA A 216 3.69 16.92 -11.16
N ASP A 217 3.95 17.86 -12.07
CA ASP A 217 2.95 18.51 -12.93
C ASP A 217 2.44 17.63 -14.08
N GLU A 218 3.07 16.46 -14.28
CA GLU A 218 2.67 15.44 -15.26
C GLU A 218 2.06 14.20 -14.58
N VAL A 219 1.83 14.27 -13.24
CA VAL A 219 1.28 13.17 -12.45
C VAL A 219 -0.16 13.43 -12.06
N MET A 220 -1.00 12.40 -12.20
CA MET A 220 -2.35 12.29 -11.66
C MET A 220 -2.36 11.21 -10.58
N SER A 221 -2.94 11.49 -9.40
CA SER A 221 -3.00 10.53 -8.31
C SER A 221 -4.37 10.43 -7.67
N PHE A 222 -4.68 9.24 -7.13
CA PHE A 222 -5.95 8.91 -6.48
C PHE A 222 -5.73 8.18 -5.17
N GLY A 223 -6.50 8.54 -4.12
CA GLY A 223 -6.45 7.91 -2.83
C GLY A 223 -7.65 8.20 -1.96
N ASP A 224 -7.80 7.48 -0.85
CA ASP A 224 -8.93 7.62 0.09
C ASP A 224 -8.52 7.58 1.57
N ALA A 225 -7.29 7.16 1.89
CA ALA A 225 -6.83 6.97 3.26
C ALA A 225 -5.58 7.78 3.61
N GLU A 226 -5.16 7.73 4.88
CA GLU A 226 -4.01 8.47 5.41
C GLU A 226 -2.70 8.15 4.68
N ASN A 227 -2.46 6.87 4.35
CA ASN A 227 -1.26 6.42 3.64
C ASN A 227 -1.15 6.94 2.19
N ASP A 228 -2.23 7.56 1.65
CA ASP A 228 -2.24 8.19 0.33
C ASP A 228 -1.83 9.65 0.35
N CYS A 229 -1.92 10.31 1.51
CA CYS A 229 -1.66 11.74 1.65
C CYS A 229 -0.32 12.16 1.01
N PRO A 230 0.81 11.46 1.21
CA PRO A 230 2.07 11.85 0.58
C PRO A 230 2.05 11.78 -0.95
N MET A 231 1.28 10.86 -1.54
CA MET A 231 1.12 10.74 -2.99
C MET A 231 0.21 11.85 -3.54
N LEU A 232 -0.84 12.22 -2.80
CA LEU A 232 -1.74 13.30 -3.16
C LEU A 232 -1.05 14.67 -3.06
N ASP A 233 -0.25 14.90 -2.03
CA ASP A 233 0.56 16.12 -1.88
C ASP A 233 1.55 16.30 -3.03
N PHE A 234 2.16 15.20 -3.48
CA PHE A 234 3.15 15.22 -4.54
C PHE A 234 2.56 15.60 -5.91
N ALA A 235 1.43 15.01 -6.29
CA ALA A 235 0.88 15.12 -7.63
C ALA A 235 0.15 16.47 -7.85
N LYS A 236 0.34 17.08 -9.01
CA LYS A 236 -0.41 18.28 -9.40
C LYS A 236 -1.91 18.01 -9.60
N TYR A 237 -2.25 16.85 -10.15
CA TYR A 237 -3.63 16.41 -10.38
C TYR A 237 -3.98 15.33 -9.35
N SER A 238 -4.14 15.72 -8.08
CA SER A 238 -4.46 14.79 -7.00
C SER A 238 -5.95 14.80 -6.67
N PHE A 239 -6.53 13.60 -6.53
CA PHE A 239 -7.95 13.37 -6.31
C PHE A 239 -8.15 12.50 -5.07
N ALA A 240 -8.81 13.05 -4.06
CA ALA A 240 -9.36 12.22 -2.99
C ALA A 240 -10.72 11.67 -3.44
N MET A 241 -10.98 10.41 -3.08
CA MET A 241 -12.29 9.79 -3.30
C MET A 241 -13.32 10.38 -2.35
N GLU A 242 -14.60 10.48 -2.77
CA GLU A 242 -15.69 10.97 -1.92
C GLU A 242 -15.89 10.12 -0.67
N ASN A 243 -15.67 8.80 -0.78
CA ASN A 243 -15.67 7.87 0.36
C ASN A 243 -14.42 7.96 1.23
N GLY A 244 -13.41 8.75 0.85
CA GLY A 244 -12.16 8.89 1.61
C GLY A 244 -12.33 9.67 2.91
N THR A 245 -11.31 9.58 3.77
CA THR A 245 -11.24 10.29 5.05
C THR A 245 -11.13 11.81 4.85
N ASP A 246 -11.55 12.60 5.84
CA ASP A 246 -11.42 14.06 5.80
C ASP A 246 -9.95 14.49 5.71
N GLU A 247 -9.06 13.74 6.36
CA GLU A 247 -7.62 13.95 6.29
C GLU A 247 -7.12 13.77 4.84
N CYS A 248 -7.42 12.64 4.21
CA CYS A 248 -7.06 12.39 2.81
C CYS A 248 -7.60 13.48 1.87
N LYS A 249 -8.86 13.90 2.07
CA LYS A 249 -9.48 15.00 1.30
C LYS A 249 -8.75 16.32 1.46
N SER A 250 -8.19 16.61 2.63
CA SER A 250 -7.43 17.84 2.89
C SER A 250 -6.09 17.92 2.15
N HIS A 251 -5.52 16.78 1.77
CA HIS A 251 -4.25 16.66 1.02
C HIS A 251 -4.45 16.67 -0.51
N ALA A 252 -5.68 16.47 -1.00
CA ALA A 252 -5.95 16.45 -2.44
C ALA A 252 -6.30 17.84 -2.99
N LYS A 253 -5.98 18.07 -4.26
CA LYS A 253 -6.38 19.28 -4.99
C LYS A 253 -7.84 19.24 -5.43
N PHE A 254 -8.38 18.04 -5.62
CA PHE A 254 -9.74 17.79 -6.09
C PHE A 254 -10.37 16.65 -5.32
N ILE A 255 -11.71 16.65 -5.25
CA ILE A 255 -12.49 15.50 -4.80
C ILE A 255 -13.19 14.93 -6.03
N THR A 256 -13.12 13.61 -6.20
CA THR A 256 -13.88 12.87 -7.20
C THR A 256 -15.00 12.06 -6.54
N SER A 257 -15.88 11.42 -7.33
CA SER A 257 -16.93 10.54 -6.79
C SER A 257 -16.34 9.37 -6.01
N SER A 258 -17.18 8.64 -5.30
CA SER A 258 -16.78 7.42 -4.59
C SER A 258 -16.29 6.31 -5.54
N ASN A 259 -15.59 5.33 -4.98
CA ASN A 259 -15.20 4.12 -5.72
C ASN A 259 -16.40 3.30 -6.21
N GLY A 260 -17.56 3.38 -5.52
CA GLY A 260 -18.83 2.80 -5.96
C GLY A 260 -19.48 3.52 -7.13
N GLU A 261 -19.02 4.73 -7.45
CA GLU A 261 -19.56 5.57 -8.52
C GLU A 261 -18.53 5.87 -9.63
N ASP A 262 -17.51 5.02 -9.77
CA ASP A 262 -16.45 5.14 -10.78
C ASP A 262 -15.65 6.46 -10.70
N GLY A 263 -15.32 6.92 -9.49
CA GLY A 263 -14.66 8.21 -9.29
C GLY A 263 -13.32 8.34 -10.01
N VAL A 264 -12.52 7.26 -10.07
CA VAL A 264 -11.27 7.22 -10.84
C VAL A 264 -11.55 7.42 -12.33
N ALA A 265 -12.50 6.67 -12.89
CA ALA A 265 -12.86 6.79 -14.31
C ALA A 265 -13.32 8.21 -14.67
N LYS A 266 -14.23 8.79 -13.88
CA LYS A 266 -14.76 10.16 -14.11
C LYS A 266 -13.63 11.20 -14.16
N ALA A 267 -12.66 11.11 -13.27
CA ALA A 267 -11.55 12.05 -13.27
C ALA A 267 -10.57 11.79 -14.44
N VAL A 268 -10.26 10.54 -14.75
CA VAL A 268 -9.42 10.18 -15.91
C VAL A 268 -10.06 10.64 -17.21
N GLU A 269 -11.35 10.37 -17.43
CA GLU A 269 -12.11 10.82 -18.60
C GLU A 269 -12.07 12.34 -18.79
N LYS A 270 -12.12 13.09 -17.69
CA LYS A 270 -12.16 14.57 -17.73
C LYS A 270 -10.80 15.23 -17.92
N TYR A 271 -9.73 14.65 -17.37
CA TYR A 271 -8.44 15.33 -17.27
C TYR A 271 -7.32 14.67 -18.09
N ALA A 272 -7.47 13.38 -18.46
CA ALA A 272 -6.44 12.61 -19.17
C ALA A 272 -6.87 12.15 -20.58
N LEU A 273 -8.18 12.12 -20.87
CA LEU A 273 -8.72 11.72 -22.17
C LEU A 273 -9.22 12.89 -22.99
#